data_b803ca8ded60dc244441ef98d0193693
#
_entry.id   b803ca8ded60dc244441ef98d0193693
#
_cell.length_a   1.000
_cell.length_b   1.000
_cell.length_c   1.000
_cell.angle_alpha   90.00
_cell.angle_beta   90.00
_cell.angle_gamma   90.00
#
_symmetry.space_group_name_H-M   'P 1'
#
loop_
_entity.id
_entity.type
_entity.pdbx_description
1 polymer ?
#
loop_
_entity_poly.entity_id
_entity_poly.type
_entity_poly.pdbx_seq_one_letter_code
_entity_poly.pdbx_strand_id
1 'polypeptide(L)'
;EIIRQGQTDFIGYSGPAGGDWDMLIGCGRIKAFINCYIANSGYTNVCRRFRDAVEKKHNLLLEDYSQDVIMLMLHASSLGLPYLPVKLMEGSDLEYKWGISAEIRKTIPKLPDKKLERIPNPFKEGEDVIAVPVPRLDTAIISVQKASINGTCSIEGDEFHDIDIAIAARKVIVIAEEIVTEEEIR
;
A
#
# COMPACT_ATOMS: atom_id res chain seq x y z
N GLU A 1 6.51 13.78 -11.26
CA GLU A 1 5.52 14.85 -11.35
C GLU A 1 4.99 15.28 -9.99
N ILE A 2 4.56 14.38 -9.11
CA ILE A 2 4.11 14.66 -7.73
C ILE A 2 5.10 15.59 -7.00
N ILE A 3 6.40 15.28 -7.10
CA ILE A 3 7.47 16.08 -6.47
C ILE A 3 7.52 17.49 -7.08
N ARG A 4 7.44 17.59 -8.41
CA ARG A 4 7.48 18.88 -9.13
C ARG A 4 6.29 19.78 -8.80
N GLN A 5 5.10 19.19 -8.63
CA GLN A 5 3.90 19.91 -8.24
C GLN A 5 3.88 20.32 -6.76
N GLY A 6 4.81 19.82 -5.96
CA GLY A 6 4.91 20.15 -4.54
C GLY A 6 3.81 19.58 -3.66
N GLN A 7 3.02 18.62 -4.14
CA GLN A 7 1.94 18.00 -3.37
C GLN A 7 2.51 17.17 -2.21
N THR A 8 1.83 17.18 -1.06
CA THR A 8 2.27 16.58 0.20
C THR A 8 1.13 15.84 0.90
N ASP A 9 1.44 15.29 2.07
CA ASP A 9 0.51 14.68 3.00
C ASP A 9 -0.21 13.43 2.46
N PHE A 10 0.43 12.73 1.53
CA PHE A 10 -0.11 11.47 1.04
C PHE A 10 -0.02 10.37 2.09
N ILE A 11 -1.05 9.53 2.13
CA ILE A 11 -1.03 8.25 2.81
C ILE A 11 -0.74 7.20 1.74
N GLY A 12 0.43 6.57 1.84
CA GLY A 12 0.87 5.55 0.90
C GLY A 12 0.50 4.15 1.37
N TYR A 13 -0.05 3.36 0.48
CA TYR A 13 -0.23 1.93 0.65
C TYR A 13 0.57 1.22 -0.43
N SER A 14 1.42 0.29 -0.03
CA SER A 14 2.17 -0.54 -0.97
C SER A 14 2.48 -1.89 -0.35
N GLY A 15 2.49 -2.93 -1.15
CA GLY A 15 3.18 -4.17 -0.83
C GLY A 15 4.70 -3.93 -0.84
N PRO A 16 5.52 -4.76 -1.46
CA PRO A 16 6.93 -4.45 -1.68
C PRO A 16 7.09 -3.13 -2.43
N ALA A 17 7.93 -2.25 -1.91
CA ALA A 17 8.15 -0.91 -2.43
C ALA A 17 9.62 -0.70 -2.81
N GLY A 18 9.90 0.25 -3.68
CA GLY A 18 11.23 0.49 -4.23
C GLY A 18 11.67 1.95 -4.23
N GLY A 19 12.49 2.29 -5.22
CA GLY A 19 13.13 3.59 -5.34
C GLY A 19 12.19 4.76 -5.58
N ASP A 20 11.04 4.53 -6.17
CA ASP A 20 9.96 5.48 -6.35
C ASP A 20 9.42 5.99 -5.00
N TRP A 21 9.09 5.07 -4.10
CA TRP A 21 8.68 5.38 -2.74
C TRP A 21 9.81 6.02 -1.93
N ASP A 22 11.06 5.53 -2.06
CA ASP A 22 12.22 6.14 -1.42
C ASP A 22 12.37 7.62 -1.80
N MET A 23 12.13 7.93 -3.08
CA MET A 23 12.19 9.30 -3.59
C MET A 23 11.07 10.18 -3.03
N LEU A 24 9.82 9.70 -3.03
CA LEU A 24 8.67 10.42 -2.49
C LEU A 24 8.81 10.70 -1.00
N ILE A 25 9.25 9.72 -0.23
CA ILE A 25 9.51 9.84 1.20
C ILE A 25 10.65 10.83 1.46
N GLY A 26 11.75 10.72 0.71
CA GLY A 26 12.89 11.61 0.86
C GLY A 26 12.59 13.08 0.55
N CYS A 27 11.62 13.33 -0.33
CA CYS A 27 11.12 14.66 -0.66
C CYS A 27 9.97 15.15 0.25
N GLY A 28 9.63 14.40 1.32
CA GLY A 28 8.60 14.78 2.27
C GLY A 28 7.19 14.79 1.69
N ARG A 29 6.90 13.92 0.71
CA ARG A 29 5.56 13.85 0.09
C ARG A 29 4.62 12.93 0.84
N ILE A 30 5.16 11.95 1.55
CA ILE A 30 4.42 10.93 2.26
C ILE A 30 4.34 11.28 3.74
N LYS A 31 3.13 11.39 4.26
CA LYS A 31 2.84 11.63 5.68
C LYS A 31 2.79 10.32 6.46
N ALA A 32 2.10 9.33 5.92
CA ALA A 32 1.99 8.00 6.51
C ALA A 32 2.23 6.95 5.43
N PHE A 33 2.97 5.90 5.78
CA PHE A 33 3.28 4.81 4.88
C PHE A 33 2.89 3.48 5.52
N ILE A 34 1.95 2.81 4.89
CA ILE A 34 1.42 1.51 5.28
C ILE A 34 2.03 0.49 4.32
N ASN A 35 2.90 -0.37 4.83
CA ASN A 35 3.77 -1.17 3.99
C ASN A 35 4.19 -2.46 4.70
N CYS A 36 4.90 -3.34 4.00
CA CYS A 36 5.51 -4.56 4.56
C CYS A 36 7.00 -4.66 4.27
N TYR A 37 7.47 -3.98 3.23
CA TYR A 37 8.86 -4.10 2.79
C TYR A 37 9.22 -2.94 1.86
N ILE A 38 10.41 -2.40 2.02
CA ILE A 38 10.94 -1.39 1.10
C ILE A 38 12.43 -1.60 0.86
N ALA A 39 12.79 -1.91 -0.39
CA ALA A 39 14.16 -2.01 -0.85
C ALA A 39 14.24 -1.70 -2.34
N ASN A 40 15.41 -1.38 -2.81
CA ASN A 40 15.67 -1.14 -4.22
C ASN A 40 16.40 -2.37 -4.81
N SER A 41 15.69 -3.49 -4.86
CA SER A 41 16.21 -4.78 -5.29
C SER A 41 16.90 -4.68 -6.65
N GLY A 42 18.04 -5.39 -6.81
CA GLY A 42 18.85 -5.33 -8.03
C GLY A 42 19.87 -4.18 -8.08
N TYR A 43 19.68 -3.11 -7.28
CA TYR A 43 20.61 -1.98 -7.23
C TYR A 43 21.24 -1.81 -5.84
N THR A 44 20.42 -1.84 -4.80
CA THR A 44 20.88 -1.70 -3.40
C THR A 44 19.84 -2.32 -2.46
N ASN A 45 20.30 -2.96 -1.41
CA ASN A 45 19.43 -3.57 -0.40
C ASN A 45 18.77 -2.55 0.55
N VAL A 46 19.02 -1.25 0.36
CA VAL A 46 18.56 -0.22 1.28
C VAL A 46 18.02 0.98 0.52
N CYS A 47 16.79 1.33 0.80
CA CYS A 47 16.19 2.61 0.46
C CYS A 47 16.66 3.65 1.49
N ARG A 48 17.69 4.44 1.16
CA ARG A 48 18.41 5.31 2.11
C ARG A 48 17.55 6.43 2.66
N ARG A 49 16.70 7.04 1.85
CA ARG A 49 15.84 8.16 2.28
C ARG A 49 14.76 7.69 3.22
N PHE A 50 14.17 6.53 2.95
CA PHE A 50 13.23 5.87 3.85
C PHE A 50 13.90 5.56 5.19
N ARG A 51 15.08 4.93 5.16
CA ARG A 51 15.85 4.64 6.37
C ARG A 51 16.16 5.90 7.18
N ASP A 52 16.61 6.96 6.52
CA ASP A 52 16.88 8.25 7.19
C ASP A 52 15.59 8.87 7.77
N ALA A 53 14.45 8.73 7.10
CA ALA A 53 13.17 9.24 7.59
C ALA A 53 12.69 8.51 8.86
N VAL A 54 12.91 7.19 8.93
CA VAL A 54 12.49 6.36 10.07
C VAL A 54 13.49 6.43 11.21
N GLU A 55 14.79 6.19 10.93
CA GLU A 55 15.81 6.00 11.97
C GLU A 55 16.42 7.30 12.49
N LYS A 56 16.52 8.36 11.65
CA LYS A 56 17.21 9.59 12.03
C LYS A 56 16.27 10.78 12.19
N LYS A 57 15.38 11.00 11.23
CA LYS A 57 14.53 12.19 11.21
C LYS A 57 13.22 11.99 11.96
N HIS A 58 12.76 10.77 12.08
CA HIS A 58 11.49 10.40 12.72
C HIS A 58 10.30 11.23 12.18
N ASN A 59 10.30 11.50 10.87
CA ASN A 59 9.32 12.37 10.22
C ASN A 59 8.35 11.62 9.28
N LEU A 60 8.41 10.29 9.27
CA LEU A 60 7.50 9.42 8.56
C LEU A 60 6.69 8.60 9.55
N LEU A 61 5.39 8.64 9.44
CA LEU A 61 4.51 7.73 10.17
C LEU A 61 4.49 6.39 9.44
N LEU A 62 5.08 5.38 10.05
CA LEU A 62 5.16 4.03 9.49
C LEU A 62 4.19 3.09 10.19
N GLU A 63 3.48 2.30 9.40
CA GLU A 63 2.69 1.18 9.87
C GLU A 63 3.10 -0.07 9.10
N ASP A 64 3.56 -1.07 9.83
CA ASP A 64 4.11 -2.29 9.27
C ASP A 64 3.15 -3.45 9.42
N TYR A 65 2.94 -4.18 8.32
CA TYR A 65 2.19 -5.43 8.24
C TYR A 65 3.07 -6.53 7.64
N SER A 66 2.68 -7.78 7.78
CA SER A 66 3.33 -8.83 6.96
C SER A 66 2.95 -8.64 5.49
N GLN A 67 3.82 -9.15 4.60
CA GLN A 67 3.56 -9.06 3.16
C GLN A 67 2.23 -9.70 2.78
N ASP A 68 1.94 -10.87 3.33
CA ASP A 68 0.69 -11.58 3.06
C ASP A 68 -0.54 -10.74 3.44
N VAL A 69 -0.48 -10.08 4.61
CA VAL A 69 -1.60 -9.26 5.08
C VAL A 69 -1.80 -8.04 4.20
N ILE A 70 -0.74 -7.30 3.85
CA ILE A 70 -0.89 -6.10 3.00
C ILE A 70 -1.42 -6.46 1.61
N MET A 71 -0.97 -7.58 1.04
CA MET A 71 -1.46 -8.07 -0.25
C MET A 71 -2.94 -8.44 -0.18
N LEU A 72 -3.33 -9.21 0.84
CA LEU A 72 -4.72 -9.57 1.07
C LEU A 72 -5.62 -8.36 1.38
N MET A 73 -5.10 -7.34 2.07
CA MET A 73 -5.83 -6.08 2.31
C MET A 73 -6.12 -5.35 1.00
N LEU A 74 -5.15 -5.28 0.08
CA LEU A 74 -5.34 -4.64 -1.23
C LEU A 74 -6.33 -5.42 -2.08
N HIS A 75 -6.25 -6.76 -2.07
CA HIS A 75 -7.23 -7.62 -2.72
C HIS A 75 -8.62 -7.45 -2.11
N ALA A 76 -8.75 -7.45 -0.79
CA ALA A 76 -10.02 -7.20 -0.10
C ALA A 76 -10.61 -5.81 -0.43
N SER A 77 -9.74 -4.82 -0.68
CA SER A 77 -10.15 -3.50 -1.14
C SER A 77 -10.78 -3.53 -2.52
N SER A 78 -10.25 -4.33 -3.46
CA SER A 78 -10.83 -4.52 -4.79
C SER A 78 -12.21 -5.18 -4.74
N LEU A 79 -12.43 -6.03 -3.74
CA LEU A 79 -13.72 -6.69 -3.48
C LEU A 79 -14.71 -5.80 -2.67
N GLY A 80 -14.30 -4.64 -2.21
CA GLY A 80 -15.14 -3.73 -1.41
C GLY A 80 -15.39 -4.22 0.01
N LEU A 81 -14.55 -5.10 0.57
CA LEU A 81 -14.71 -5.60 1.94
C LEU A 81 -14.40 -4.49 2.95
N PRO A 82 -15.12 -4.41 4.08
CA PRO A 82 -14.88 -3.39 5.12
C PRO A 82 -13.67 -3.70 5.99
N TYR A 83 -13.38 -4.97 6.21
CA TYR A 83 -12.23 -5.49 6.97
C TYR A 83 -11.91 -6.91 6.51
N LEU A 84 -10.71 -7.38 6.86
CA LEU A 84 -10.23 -8.71 6.53
C LEU A 84 -9.90 -9.48 7.82
N PRO A 85 -10.60 -10.60 8.14
CA PRO A 85 -10.21 -11.47 9.24
C PRO A 85 -9.04 -12.36 8.82
N VAL A 86 -7.97 -12.40 9.62
CA VAL A 86 -6.76 -13.20 9.37
C VAL A 86 -6.26 -13.87 10.65
N LYS A 87 -5.45 -14.92 10.48
CA LYS A 87 -4.61 -15.50 11.54
C LYS A 87 -3.13 -15.14 11.37
N LEU A 88 -2.82 -14.46 10.31
CA LEU A 88 -1.48 -13.96 10.02
C LEU A 88 -1.08 -12.88 11.03
N MET A 89 0.21 -12.77 11.33
CA MET A 89 0.81 -11.89 12.35
C MET A 89 0.53 -12.27 13.80
N GLU A 90 -0.35 -13.22 14.08
CA GLU A 90 -0.71 -13.62 15.43
C GLU A 90 0.53 -13.99 16.27
N GLY A 91 0.66 -13.36 17.45
CA GLY A 91 1.79 -13.57 18.35
C GLY A 91 3.12 -12.94 17.92
N SER A 92 3.15 -12.24 16.80
CA SER A 92 4.34 -11.52 16.33
C SER A 92 4.37 -10.06 16.79
N ASP A 93 5.55 -9.44 16.72
CA ASP A 93 5.69 -7.99 17.00
C ASP A 93 4.85 -7.11 16.05
N LEU A 94 4.52 -7.60 14.85
CA LEU A 94 3.65 -6.89 13.91
C LEU A 94 2.21 -6.74 14.44
N GLU A 95 1.77 -7.63 15.31
CA GLU A 95 0.47 -7.50 15.97
C GLU A 95 0.48 -6.40 17.02
N TYR A 96 1.53 -6.33 17.86
CA TYR A 96 1.55 -5.50 19.06
C TYR A 96 2.31 -4.18 18.92
N LYS A 97 3.21 -4.11 17.94
CA LYS A 97 4.12 -2.97 17.74
C LYS A 97 3.99 -2.44 16.31
N TRP A 98 4.90 -1.59 15.92
CA TRP A 98 5.09 -1.12 14.53
C TRP A 98 3.83 -0.58 13.88
N GLY A 99 3.15 0.30 14.60
CA GLY A 99 1.94 0.96 14.12
C GLY A 99 1.87 2.42 14.57
N ILE A 100 1.04 3.16 13.86
CA ILE A 100 0.74 4.56 14.18
C ILE A 100 -0.15 4.59 15.43
N SER A 101 0.19 5.42 16.43
CA SER A 101 -0.57 5.50 17.67
C SER A 101 -2.01 5.99 17.46
N ALA A 102 -2.93 5.60 18.36
CA ALA A 102 -4.33 5.98 18.27
C ALA A 102 -4.54 7.51 18.31
N GLU A 103 -3.70 8.25 19.07
CA GLU A 103 -3.75 9.71 19.13
C GLU A 103 -3.41 10.34 17.79
N ILE A 104 -2.34 9.84 17.13
CA ILE A 104 -1.90 10.34 15.84
C ILE A 104 -2.95 9.99 14.76
N ARG A 105 -3.51 8.78 14.78
CA ARG A 105 -4.55 8.35 13.82
C ARG A 105 -5.73 9.31 13.77
N LYS A 106 -6.20 9.78 14.92
CA LYS A 106 -7.29 10.76 15.01
C LYS A 106 -6.99 12.08 14.29
N THR A 107 -5.73 12.40 14.07
CA THR A 107 -5.31 13.60 13.32
C THR A 107 -5.25 13.38 11.81
N ILE A 108 -5.47 12.15 11.34
CA ILE A 108 -5.38 11.77 9.93
C ILE A 108 -6.72 11.16 9.49
N PRO A 109 -7.63 11.96 8.92
CA PRO A 109 -9.03 11.55 8.69
C PRO A 109 -9.25 10.30 7.85
N LYS A 110 -8.26 9.90 7.06
CA LYS A 110 -8.35 8.74 6.16
C LYS A 110 -7.74 7.46 6.74
N LEU A 111 -7.07 7.55 7.89
CA LEU A 111 -6.60 6.37 8.57
C LEU A 111 -7.72 5.77 9.43
N PRO A 112 -7.86 4.45 9.46
CA PRO A 112 -8.74 3.76 10.40
C PRO A 112 -8.33 4.07 11.85
N ASP A 113 -9.27 4.03 12.78
CA ASP A 113 -9.03 4.32 14.20
C ASP A 113 -8.03 3.37 14.86
N LYS A 114 -7.94 2.15 14.36
CA LYS A 114 -7.04 1.09 14.84
C LYS A 114 -6.26 0.46 13.69
N LYS A 115 -5.07 -0.01 13.97
CA LYS A 115 -4.28 -0.82 13.05
C LYS A 115 -4.97 -2.18 12.81
N LEU A 116 -5.42 -2.80 13.88
CA LEU A 116 -6.10 -4.09 13.88
C LEU A 116 -6.93 -4.25 15.16
N GLU A 117 -7.79 -5.26 15.18
CA GLU A 117 -8.60 -5.63 16.34
C GLU A 117 -8.66 -7.16 16.45
N ARG A 118 -8.59 -7.73 17.66
CA ARG A 118 -8.96 -9.13 17.89
C ARG A 118 -10.47 -9.23 18.01
N ILE A 119 -11.07 -10.10 17.23
CA ILE A 119 -12.51 -10.36 17.24
C ILE A 119 -12.78 -11.86 17.39
N PRO A 120 -13.89 -12.24 18.04
CA PRO A 120 -14.30 -13.64 18.11
C PRO A 120 -14.53 -14.23 16.72
N ASN A 121 -14.07 -15.45 16.50
CA ASN A 121 -14.37 -16.18 15.27
C ASN A 121 -15.85 -16.63 15.31
N PRO A 122 -16.72 -16.15 14.40
CA PRO A 122 -18.14 -16.50 14.45
C PRO A 122 -18.43 -17.96 14.13
N PHE A 123 -17.47 -18.70 13.63
CA PHE A 123 -17.59 -20.10 13.22
C PHE A 123 -16.90 -21.08 14.16
N LYS A 124 -16.18 -20.56 15.17
CA LYS A 124 -15.45 -21.43 16.11
C LYS A 124 -15.35 -20.78 17.48
N GLU A 125 -16.14 -21.29 18.42
CA GLU A 125 -16.16 -20.84 19.81
C GLU A 125 -14.79 -20.94 20.48
N GLY A 126 -14.42 -19.92 21.26
CA GLY A 126 -13.15 -19.86 21.99
C GLY A 126 -11.93 -19.56 21.13
N GLU A 127 -12.13 -19.23 19.86
CA GLU A 127 -11.06 -18.79 18.95
C GLU A 127 -11.26 -17.34 18.55
N ASP A 128 -10.19 -16.54 18.62
CA ASP A 128 -10.17 -15.19 18.07
C ASP A 128 -9.42 -15.16 16.74
N VAL A 129 -9.73 -14.16 15.93
CA VAL A 129 -9.01 -13.81 14.71
C VAL A 129 -8.62 -12.33 14.73
N ILE A 130 -7.58 -11.98 14.01
CA ILE A 130 -7.17 -10.59 13.82
C ILE A 130 -7.99 -10.00 12.66
N ALA A 131 -8.75 -8.95 12.94
CA ALA A 131 -9.41 -8.16 11.91
C ALA A 131 -8.52 -6.97 11.55
N VAL A 132 -8.13 -6.84 10.29
CA VAL A 132 -7.41 -5.69 9.76
C VAL A 132 -8.33 -4.83 8.92
N PRO A 133 -8.27 -3.50 9.03
CA PRO A 133 -9.10 -2.61 8.22
C PRO A 133 -8.68 -2.66 6.76
N VAL A 134 -9.66 -2.62 5.86
CA VAL A 134 -9.40 -2.61 4.41
C VAL A 134 -9.38 -1.14 3.93
N PRO A 135 -8.32 -0.69 3.25
CA PRO A 135 -8.21 0.69 2.81
C PRO A 135 -9.17 1.00 1.66
N ARG A 136 -9.64 2.25 1.59
CA ARG A 136 -10.27 2.81 0.39
C ARG A 136 -9.27 3.69 -0.33
N LEU A 137 -8.86 3.26 -1.51
CA LEU A 137 -7.84 3.95 -2.28
C LEU A 137 -8.46 5.10 -3.09
N ASP A 138 -7.91 6.29 -2.96
CA ASP A 138 -8.30 7.44 -3.80
C ASP A 138 -7.69 7.33 -5.20
N THR A 139 -6.41 6.96 -5.27
CA THR A 139 -5.66 6.91 -6.52
C THR A 139 -4.70 5.73 -6.51
N ALA A 140 -4.74 4.93 -7.55
CA ALA A 140 -3.69 3.95 -7.88
C ALA A 140 -2.80 4.52 -8.98
N ILE A 141 -1.51 4.21 -8.91
CA ILE A 141 -0.53 4.50 -9.96
C ILE A 141 0.09 3.16 -10.34
N ILE A 142 -0.12 2.75 -11.58
CA ILE A 142 0.41 1.49 -12.12
C ILE A 142 1.27 1.75 -13.35
N SER A 143 2.27 0.90 -13.54
CA SER A 143 3.14 0.92 -14.71
C SER A 143 2.81 -0.27 -15.61
N VAL A 144 2.65 -0.04 -16.89
CA VAL A 144 2.27 -1.05 -17.88
C VAL A 144 3.15 -0.94 -19.11
N GLN A 145 3.33 -2.03 -19.86
CA GLN A 145 4.11 -2.00 -21.10
C GLN A 145 3.32 -1.35 -22.22
N LYS A 146 2.03 -1.68 -22.36
CA LYS A 146 1.18 -1.10 -23.40
C LYS A 146 -0.12 -0.58 -22.83
N ALA A 147 -0.58 0.55 -23.36
CA ALA A 147 -1.92 1.06 -23.09
C ALA A 147 -2.53 1.69 -24.34
N SER A 148 -3.85 1.60 -24.47
CA SER A 148 -4.59 2.36 -25.45
C SER A 148 -5.07 3.69 -24.89
N ILE A 149 -5.45 4.61 -25.77
CA ILE A 149 -6.07 5.89 -25.37
C ILE A 149 -7.41 5.70 -24.65
N ASN A 150 -8.04 4.53 -24.75
CA ASN A 150 -9.31 4.19 -24.08
C ASN A 150 -9.09 3.60 -22.69
N GLY A 151 -7.84 3.37 -22.28
CA GLY A 151 -7.49 2.84 -20.96
C GLY A 151 -7.37 1.31 -20.88
N THR A 152 -7.46 0.59 -22.00
CA THR A 152 -7.10 -0.82 -22.06
C THR A 152 -5.58 -0.94 -21.88
N CYS A 153 -5.15 -1.83 -20.99
CA CYS A 153 -3.73 -2.00 -20.65
C CYS A 153 -3.28 -3.43 -20.77
N SER A 154 -2.00 -3.63 -21.09
CA SER A 154 -1.32 -4.94 -21.05
C SER A 154 -0.12 -4.84 -20.12
N ILE A 155 -0.06 -5.75 -19.15
CA ILE A 155 1.08 -5.94 -18.26
C ILE A 155 1.82 -7.19 -18.72
N GLU A 156 3.11 -7.04 -19.02
CA GLU A 156 3.99 -8.15 -19.41
C GLU A 156 4.88 -8.49 -18.21
N GLY A 157 4.69 -9.66 -17.62
CA GLY A 157 5.44 -10.12 -16.44
C GLY A 157 4.57 -10.28 -15.20
N ASP A 158 5.19 -10.07 -14.03
CA ASP A 158 4.49 -10.22 -12.75
C ASP A 158 3.58 -9.02 -12.48
N GLU A 159 2.29 -9.29 -12.29
CA GLU A 159 1.28 -8.26 -12.02
C GLU A 159 1.22 -7.85 -10.55
N PHE A 160 1.65 -8.72 -9.67
CA PHE A 160 1.64 -8.59 -8.22
C PHE A 160 0.26 -8.16 -7.68
N HIS A 161 0.09 -6.89 -7.32
CA HIS A 161 -1.20 -6.32 -6.85
C HIS A 161 -1.70 -5.17 -7.73
N ASP A 162 -1.14 -4.98 -8.92
CA ASP A 162 -1.48 -3.87 -9.81
C ASP A 162 -2.96 -3.88 -10.21
N ILE A 163 -3.51 -5.05 -10.51
CA ILE A 163 -4.92 -5.23 -10.84
C ILE A 163 -5.79 -4.90 -9.62
N ASP A 164 -5.44 -5.40 -8.44
CA ASP A 164 -6.21 -5.17 -7.22
C ASP A 164 -6.27 -3.69 -6.87
N ILE A 165 -5.16 -2.97 -6.89
CA ILE A 165 -5.15 -1.53 -6.60
C ILE A 165 -5.85 -0.72 -7.67
N ALA A 166 -5.79 -1.14 -8.94
CA ALA A 166 -6.50 -0.48 -10.02
C ALA A 166 -8.03 -0.61 -9.84
N ILE A 167 -8.53 -1.78 -9.44
CA ILE A 167 -9.95 -2.01 -9.19
C ILE A 167 -10.40 -1.29 -7.90
N ALA A 168 -9.56 -1.30 -6.86
CA ALA A 168 -9.88 -0.70 -5.56
C ALA A 168 -9.92 0.83 -5.59
N ALA A 169 -9.20 1.48 -6.50
CA ALA A 169 -9.02 2.91 -6.51
C ALA A 169 -10.17 3.65 -7.22
N ARG A 170 -10.52 4.84 -6.71
CA ARG A 170 -11.47 5.74 -7.37
C ARG A 170 -10.94 6.33 -8.68
N LYS A 171 -9.61 6.44 -8.80
CA LYS A 171 -8.89 6.96 -9.96
C LYS A 171 -7.64 6.14 -10.19
N VAL A 172 -7.41 5.77 -11.45
CA VAL A 172 -6.18 5.07 -11.85
C VAL A 172 -5.35 5.99 -12.74
N ILE A 173 -4.07 6.09 -12.45
CA ILE A 173 -3.08 6.74 -13.31
C ILE A 173 -2.22 5.62 -13.88
N VAL A 174 -2.28 5.45 -15.18
CA VAL A 174 -1.47 4.47 -15.91
C VAL A 174 -0.25 5.15 -16.51
N ILE A 175 0.92 4.60 -16.27
CA ILE A 175 2.18 5.00 -16.89
C ILE A 175 2.53 3.89 -17.88
N ALA A 176 2.39 4.15 -19.16
CA ALA A 176 2.66 3.18 -20.22
C ALA A 176 4.01 3.45 -20.87
N GLU A 177 4.72 2.38 -21.21
CA GLU A 177 5.93 2.48 -22.04
C GLU A 177 5.56 2.81 -23.49
N GLU A 178 4.46 2.24 -23.99
CA GLU A 178 3.96 2.46 -25.34
C GLU A 178 2.45 2.69 -25.38
N ILE A 179 2.01 3.67 -26.17
CA ILE A 179 0.60 3.88 -26.47
C ILE A 179 0.30 3.24 -27.82
N VAL A 180 -0.60 2.29 -27.83
CA VAL A 180 -0.93 1.45 -28.99
C VAL A 180 -2.44 1.46 -29.26
N THR A 181 -2.87 0.83 -30.35
CA THR A 181 -4.28 0.63 -30.66
C THR A 181 -4.89 -0.48 -29.83
N GLU A 182 -6.22 -0.53 -29.71
CA GLU A 182 -6.93 -1.63 -29.04
C GLU A 182 -6.64 -2.99 -29.67
N GLU A 183 -6.41 -3.03 -30.98
CA GLU A 183 -6.13 -4.25 -31.72
C GLU A 183 -4.75 -4.83 -31.39
N GLU A 184 -3.79 -3.98 -31.08
CA GLU A 184 -2.42 -4.38 -30.72
C GLU A 184 -2.27 -4.84 -29.26
N ILE A 185 -3.29 -4.58 -28.41
CA ILE A 185 -3.30 -5.07 -27.02
C ILE A 185 -3.92 -6.47 -26.94
N ARG A 186 -4.81 -6.82 -27.83
CA ARG A 186 -5.51 -8.12 -27.88
C ARG A 186 -4.65 -9.16 -28.60
#